data_864a69e4ffe35e0ef1c7cd8baedbbdb2
#
_entry.id   864a69e4ffe35e0ef1c7cd8baedbbdb2
#
_cell.length_a   1.000
_cell.length_b   1.000
_cell.length_c   1.000
_cell.angle_alpha   90.00
_cell.angle_beta   90.00
_cell.angle_gamma   90.00
#
_symmetry.space_group_name_H-M   'P 1'
#
loop_
_entity.id
_entity.type
_entity.pdbx_description
1 polymer ?
#
loop_
_entity_poly.entity_id
_entity_poly.type
_entity_poly.pdbx_seq_one_letter_code
_entity_poly.pdbx_strand_id
1 'polypeptide(L)'
;FSLCGGGRTYNEGLPPMSEILQNDHEELVVTKNENINLSTWQIFTQYIVKDINVWFVSFIDVFTYMIRFGVLTWLPLYLLETKGFTKKEMALAFAIFEWAAIPSTLLAGYVTDTYFKGKRMPLSMMTLVGVGLAIIVYWSASDLTTVTAAAGVVGCLIYVPMFLSSLQTIELVPAFAAGSATGLRGLLSYLLGSASGTALFGVLAERYGWSAGFYLLLFAVVGCIFCCFMTHLGVLRLERQKAAAAKTA
;
A
#
# COMPACT_ATOMS: atom_id res chain seq x y z
N PHE A 1 -21.41 21.72 -8.65
CA PHE A 1 -22.03 20.49 -8.17
C PHE A 1 -22.39 20.67 -6.69
N SER A 2 -23.48 21.41 -6.48
CA SER A 2 -24.07 21.65 -5.17
C SER A 2 -25.37 20.85 -5.13
N LEU A 3 -25.34 19.62 -4.62
CA LEU A 3 -26.54 18.90 -4.21
C LEU A 3 -26.13 17.57 -3.53
N CYS A 4 -26.59 17.40 -2.31
CA CYS A 4 -26.50 16.21 -1.44
C CYS A 4 -25.41 16.23 -0.35
N GLY A 5 -25.76 16.70 0.83
CA GLY A 5 -24.99 16.42 2.04
C GLY A 5 -25.47 17.01 3.36
N GLY A 6 -26.31 18.02 3.34
CA GLY A 6 -26.67 18.70 4.59
C GLY A 6 -27.68 17.98 5.51
N GLY A 7 -28.29 16.87 5.07
CA GLY A 7 -29.39 16.25 5.81
C GLY A 7 -29.05 14.96 6.57
N ARG A 8 -27.96 14.27 6.25
CA ARG A 8 -27.65 12.97 6.87
C ARG A 8 -26.85 13.04 8.16
N THR A 9 -25.96 14.00 8.27
CA THR A 9 -25.10 14.16 9.46
C THR A 9 -25.90 14.59 10.70
N TYR A 10 -26.98 15.33 10.53
CA TYR A 10 -27.82 15.80 11.63
C TYR A 10 -28.63 14.69 12.31
N ASN A 11 -28.98 13.64 11.57
CA ASN A 11 -29.77 12.51 12.08
C ASN A 11 -28.93 11.48 12.87
N GLU A 12 -27.61 11.54 12.78
CA GLU A 12 -26.69 10.60 13.44
C GLU A 12 -25.97 11.22 14.66
N GLY A 13 -26.34 12.43 15.08
CA GLY A 13 -25.72 13.13 16.21
C GLY A 13 -24.31 13.65 15.92
N LEU A 14 -23.91 13.69 14.64
CA LEU A 14 -22.64 14.30 14.22
C LEU A 14 -22.83 15.80 14.02
N PRO A 15 -21.80 16.63 14.32
CA PRO A 15 -21.86 18.06 14.10
C PRO A 15 -22.07 18.37 12.58
N PRO A 16 -22.71 19.48 12.24
CA PRO A 16 -22.94 19.86 10.85
C PRO A 16 -21.60 20.02 10.10
N MET A 17 -21.57 19.68 8.82
CA MET A 17 -20.36 19.70 8.00
C MET A 17 -19.64 21.05 8.00
N SER A 18 -20.38 22.16 8.15
CA SER A 18 -19.82 23.50 8.30
C SER A 18 -18.97 23.68 9.55
N GLU A 19 -19.38 23.05 10.66
CA GLU A 19 -18.67 23.11 11.94
C GLU A 19 -17.41 22.22 11.91
N ILE A 20 -17.50 21.04 11.27
CA ILE A 20 -16.34 20.17 11.05
C ILE A 20 -15.30 20.89 10.18
N LEU A 21 -15.73 21.48 9.06
CA LEU A 21 -14.83 22.22 8.17
C LEU A 21 -14.24 23.46 8.84
N GLN A 22 -14.96 24.13 9.73
CA GLN A 22 -14.46 25.27 10.46
C GLN A 22 -13.44 24.86 11.51
N ASN A 23 -13.67 23.79 12.26
CA ASN A 23 -12.70 23.22 13.19
C ASN A 23 -11.43 22.72 12.48
N ASP A 24 -11.56 22.05 11.33
CA ASP A 24 -10.43 21.64 10.51
C ASP A 24 -9.65 22.85 9.98
N HIS A 25 -10.33 23.93 9.62
CA HIS A 25 -9.69 25.19 9.20
C HIS A 25 -8.97 25.87 10.37
N GLU A 26 -9.56 25.90 11.56
CA GLU A 26 -8.92 26.48 12.76
C GLU A 26 -7.71 25.64 13.20
N GLU A 27 -7.80 24.31 13.22
CA GLU A 27 -6.65 23.43 13.46
C GLU A 27 -5.54 23.61 12.41
N LEU A 28 -5.89 23.74 11.14
CA LEU A 28 -4.94 23.99 10.07
C LEU A 28 -4.28 25.37 10.20
N VAL A 29 -5.01 26.39 10.62
CA VAL A 29 -4.48 27.75 10.81
C VAL A 29 -3.59 27.80 12.06
N VAL A 30 -3.98 27.16 13.16
CA VAL A 30 -3.18 27.09 14.39
C VAL A 30 -1.90 26.30 14.14
N THR A 31 -1.98 25.13 13.52
CA THR A 31 -0.80 24.31 13.15
C THR A 31 0.09 25.02 12.12
N LYS A 32 -0.49 25.78 11.20
CA LYS A 32 0.27 26.60 10.25
C LYS A 32 1.00 27.74 10.94
N ASN A 33 0.37 28.39 11.91
CA ASN A 33 0.98 29.48 12.66
C ASN A 33 2.09 29.02 13.61
N GLU A 34 1.95 27.86 14.25
CA GLU A 34 3.00 27.28 15.10
C GLU A 34 4.21 26.81 14.29
N ASN A 35 4.02 26.37 13.04
CA ASN A 35 5.07 25.81 12.18
C ASN A 35 5.67 26.81 11.18
N ILE A 36 5.21 28.09 11.17
CA ILE A 36 5.78 29.15 10.31
C ILE A 36 7.28 29.36 10.54
N ASN A 37 7.79 29.01 11.70
CA ASN A 37 9.20 29.15 12.06
C ASN A 37 10.06 27.89 11.83
N LEU A 38 9.48 26.76 11.40
CA LEU A 38 10.23 25.53 11.16
C LEU A 38 10.70 25.47 9.71
N SER A 39 12.01 25.22 9.53
CA SER A 39 12.56 24.92 8.20
C SER A 39 11.97 23.60 7.67
N THR A 40 11.82 23.50 6.33
CA THR A 40 11.40 22.25 5.66
C THR A 40 12.23 21.04 6.11
N TRP A 41 13.53 21.25 6.36
CA TRP A 41 14.42 20.21 6.88
C TRP A 41 14.11 19.78 8.32
N GLN A 42 13.72 20.73 9.16
CA GLN A 42 13.29 20.44 10.54
C GLN A 42 11.99 19.64 10.56
N ILE A 43 11.00 20.03 9.72
CA ILE A 43 9.75 19.28 9.54
C ILE A 43 10.05 17.84 9.10
N PHE A 44 10.89 17.69 8.07
CA PHE A 44 11.27 16.38 7.55
C PHE A 44 11.94 15.50 8.61
N THR A 45 12.91 16.03 9.35
CA THR A 45 13.63 15.24 10.35
C THR A 45 12.80 14.94 11.59
N GLN A 46 11.95 15.87 12.02
CA GLN A 46 11.19 15.76 13.26
C GLN A 46 9.94 14.88 13.12
N TYR A 47 9.19 15.05 12.03
CA TYR A 47 7.89 14.39 11.85
C TYR A 47 7.96 13.14 10.95
N ILE A 48 9.04 12.98 10.17
CA ILE A 48 9.14 11.86 9.23
C ILE A 48 10.25 10.91 9.64
N VAL A 49 11.51 11.40 9.73
CA VAL A 49 12.65 10.51 9.99
C VAL A 49 12.61 9.90 11.38
N LYS A 50 12.12 10.62 12.39
CA LYS A 50 12.04 10.12 13.78
C LYS A 50 10.84 9.21 14.03
N ASP A 51 9.81 9.24 13.20
CA ASP A 51 8.63 8.40 13.38
C ASP A 51 8.85 7.01 12.76
N ILE A 52 9.02 6.02 13.63
CA ILE A 52 9.22 4.62 13.23
C ILE A 52 8.02 4.06 12.43
N ASN A 53 6.81 4.56 12.63
CA ASN A 53 5.65 4.10 11.90
C ASN A 53 5.72 4.52 10.43
N VAL A 54 6.26 5.71 10.14
CA VAL A 54 6.49 6.18 8.76
C VAL A 54 7.49 5.28 8.03
N TRP A 55 8.52 4.77 8.72
CA TRP A 55 9.44 3.81 8.16
C TRP A 55 8.78 2.47 7.84
N PHE A 56 7.99 1.92 8.76
CA PHE A 56 7.29 0.67 8.50
C PHE A 56 6.31 0.79 7.32
N VAL A 57 5.55 1.89 7.23
CA VAL A 57 4.67 2.13 6.07
C VAL A 57 5.46 2.28 4.79
N SER A 58 6.62 2.95 4.81
CA SER A 58 7.50 3.07 3.64
C SER A 58 8.05 1.71 3.20
N PHE A 59 8.40 0.82 4.14
CA PHE A 59 8.84 -0.54 3.82
C PHE A 59 7.71 -1.43 3.30
N ILE A 60 6.45 -1.21 3.67
CA ILE A 60 5.29 -1.86 3.01
C ILE A 60 5.36 -1.59 1.50
N ASP A 61 5.58 -0.33 1.12
CA ASP A 61 5.68 0.02 -0.29
C ASP A 61 6.94 -0.54 -0.97
N VAL A 62 8.08 -0.56 -0.28
CA VAL A 62 9.29 -1.21 -0.83
C VAL A 62 9.01 -2.66 -1.20
N PHE A 63 8.40 -3.43 -0.31
CA PHE A 63 8.10 -4.84 -0.59
C PHE A 63 6.99 -5.02 -1.62
N THR A 64 5.93 -4.21 -1.60
CA THR A 64 4.87 -4.29 -2.62
C THR A 64 5.38 -3.91 -4.01
N TYR A 65 6.26 -2.91 -4.11
CA TYR A 65 6.92 -2.56 -5.37
C TYR A 65 7.88 -3.64 -5.84
N MET A 66 8.62 -4.27 -4.93
CA MET A 66 9.47 -5.42 -5.27
C MET A 66 8.65 -6.55 -5.89
N ILE A 67 7.50 -6.91 -5.29
CA ILE A 67 6.60 -7.95 -5.82
C ILE A 67 6.02 -7.50 -7.17
N ARG A 68 5.44 -6.30 -7.22
CA ARG A 68 4.81 -5.79 -8.44
C ARG A 68 5.77 -5.74 -9.62
N PHE A 69 6.93 -5.12 -9.46
CA PHE A 69 7.91 -4.98 -10.55
C PHE A 69 8.64 -6.28 -10.86
N GLY A 70 8.83 -7.15 -9.88
CA GLY A 70 9.33 -8.50 -10.11
C GLY A 70 8.38 -9.31 -10.99
N VAL A 71 7.10 -9.33 -10.66
CA VAL A 71 6.07 -9.98 -11.47
C VAL A 71 5.95 -9.30 -12.83
N LEU A 72 5.80 -7.99 -12.89
CA LEU A 72 5.55 -7.23 -14.12
C LEU A 72 6.67 -7.40 -15.14
N THR A 73 7.93 -7.37 -14.69
CA THR A 73 9.11 -7.43 -15.58
C THR A 73 9.42 -8.86 -16.03
N TRP A 74 9.35 -9.81 -15.12
CA TRP A 74 9.85 -11.17 -15.36
C TRP A 74 8.77 -12.18 -15.72
N LEU A 75 7.50 -11.90 -15.36
CA LEU A 75 6.35 -12.72 -15.72
C LEU A 75 6.29 -13.02 -17.23
N PRO A 76 6.39 -12.03 -18.14
CA PRO A 76 6.33 -12.29 -19.57
C PRO A 76 7.43 -13.24 -20.05
N LEU A 77 8.66 -13.04 -19.58
CA LEU A 77 9.80 -13.85 -19.96
C LEU A 77 9.69 -15.29 -19.43
N TYR A 78 9.27 -15.43 -18.17
CA TYR A 78 9.03 -16.74 -17.56
C TYR A 78 7.98 -17.54 -18.31
N LEU A 79 6.90 -16.91 -18.78
CA LEU A 79 5.85 -17.58 -19.55
C LEU A 79 6.37 -18.06 -20.91
N LEU A 80 7.19 -17.25 -21.59
CA LEU A 80 7.77 -17.60 -22.87
C LEU A 80 8.81 -18.71 -22.76
N GLU A 81 9.76 -18.59 -21.82
CA GLU A 81 10.91 -19.48 -21.73
C GLU A 81 10.60 -20.81 -21.02
N THR A 82 9.80 -20.75 -19.97
CA THR A 82 9.59 -21.92 -19.09
C THR A 82 8.26 -22.62 -19.37
N LYS A 83 7.21 -21.86 -19.68
CA LYS A 83 5.86 -22.42 -19.90
C LYS A 83 5.57 -22.64 -21.40
N GLY A 84 6.39 -22.07 -22.31
CA GLY A 84 6.23 -22.23 -23.76
C GLY A 84 5.00 -21.50 -24.32
N PHE A 85 4.50 -20.47 -23.65
CA PHE A 85 3.34 -19.72 -24.11
C PHE A 85 3.69 -18.80 -25.30
N THR A 86 2.70 -18.52 -26.12
CA THR A 86 2.84 -17.60 -27.24
C THR A 86 2.89 -16.14 -26.76
N LYS A 87 3.43 -15.24 -27.59
CA LYS A 87 3.46 -13.81 -27.29
C LYS A 87 2.06 -13.21 -27.04
N LYS A 88 1.02 -13.76 -27.69
CA LYS A 88 -0.37 -13.31 -27.49
C LYS A 88 -0.89 -13.70 -26.10
N GLU A 89 -0.65 -14.93 -25.68
CA GLU A 89 -1.04 -15.46 -24.36
C GLU A 89 -0.33 -14.74 -23.23
N MET A 90 0.97 -14.47 -23.40
CA MET A 90 1.74 -13.63 -22.49
C MET A 90 1.16 -12.21 -22.37
N ALA A 91 0.86 -11.57 -23.50
CA ALA A 91 0.29 -10.23 -23.50
C ALA A 91 -1.11 -10.19 -22.85
N LEU A 92 -1.89 -11.26 -22.99
CA LEU A 92 -3.19 -11.40 -22.33
C LEU A 92 -3.02 -11.48 -20.81
N ALA A 93 -2.12 -12.33 -20.30
CA ALA A 93 -1.86 -12.46 -18.87
C ALA A 93 -1.38 -11.14 -18.27
N PHE A 94 -0.50 -10.41 -18.97
CA PHE A 94 -0.05 -9.08 -18.58
C PHE A 94 -1.19 -8.06 -18.54
N ALA A 95 -2.03 -8.02 -19.57
CA ALA A 95 -3.16 -7.12 -19.63
C ALA A 95 -4.16 -7.38 -18.47
N ILE A 96 -4.47 -8.64 -18.21
CA ILE A 96 -5.36 -9.03 -17.10
C ILE A 96 -4.78 -8.62 -15.75
N PHE A 97 -3.46 -8.77 -15.55
CA PHE A 97 -2.77 -8.32 -14.33
C PHE A 97 -2.99 -6.81 -14.10
N GLU A 98 -2.76 -5.96 -15.10
CA GLU A 98 -2.90 -4.51 -14.96
C GLU A 98 -4.37 -4.05 -14.88
N TRP A 99 -5.26 -4.63 -15.68
CA TRP A 99 -6.69 -4.26 -15.67
C TRP A 99 -7.40 -4.64 -14.37
N ALA A 100 -6.99 -5.72 -13.73
CA ALA A 100 -7.53 -6.15 -12.44
C ALA A 100 -7.25 -5.15 -11.30
N ALA A 101 -6.28 -4.26 -11.45
CA ALA A 101 -5.95 -3.20 -10.50
C ALA A 101 -7.06 -2.16 -10.35
N ILE A 102 -7.78 -1.84 -11.43
CA ILE A 102 -8.76 -0.74 -11.43
C ILE A 102 -9.91 -0.98 -10.44
N PRO A 103 -10.65 -2.10 -10.50
CA PRO A 103 -11.73 -2.35 -9.55
C PRO A 103 -11.22 -2.60 -8.13
N SER A 104 -10.02 -3.15 -7.96
CA SER A 104 -9.49 -3.52 -6.64
C SER A 104 -9.20 -2.31 -5.76
N THR A 105 -8.64 -1.24 -6.31
CA THR A 105 -8.35 -0.02 -5.55
C THR A 105 -9.61 0.70 -5.11
N LEU A 106 -10.64 0.75 -5.96
CA LEU A 106 -11.94 1.33 -5.62
C LEU A 106 -12.65 0.52 -4.52
N LEU A 107 -12.65 -0.80 -4.65
CA LEU A 107 -13.24 -1.70 -3.65
C LEU A 107 -12.46 -1.69 -2.34
N ALA A 108 -11.13 -1.54 -2.36
CA ALA A 108 -10.31 -1.52 -1.15
C ALA A 108 -10.69 -0.40 -0.19
N GLY A 109 -10.92 0.82 -0.71
CA GLY A 109 -11.41 1.95 0.08
C GLY A 109 -12.76 1.65 0.71
N TYR A 110 -13.73 1.24 -0.09
CA TYR A 110 -15.07 0.90 0.37
C TYR A 110 -15.08 -0.21 1.44
N VAL A 111 -14.37 -1.30 1.19
CA VAL A 111 -14.27 -2.44 2.13
C VAL A 111 -13.63 -2.02 3.44
N THR A 112 -12.54 -1.23 3.38
CA THR A 112 -11.83 -0.78 4.58
C THR A 112 -12.72 0.12 5.44
N ASP A 113 -13.44 1.04 4.83
CA ASP A 113 -14.27 1.99 5.57
C ASP A 113 -15.53 1.30 6.13
N THR A 114 -16.15 0.39 5.37
CA THR A 114 -17.39 -0.29 5.76
C THR A 114 -17.16 -1.41 6.77
N TYR A 115 -16.20 -2.31 6.51
CA TYR A 115 -16.02 -3.54 7.32
C TYR A 115 -14.92 -3.41 8.38
N PHE A 116 -13.86 -2.65 8.11
CA PHE A 116 -12.72 -2.51 9.01
C PHE A 116 -12.73 -1.20 9.81
N LYS A 117 -13.80 -0.41 9.73
CA LYS A 117 -13.95 0.86 10.47
C LYS A 117 -12.74 1.80 10.29
N GLY A 118 -12.24 1.89 9.05
CA GLY A 118 -11.09 2.70 8.69
C GLY A 118 -9.71 2.10 9.04
N LYS A 119 -9.63 0.91 9.64
CA LYS A 119 -8.35 0.26 9.91
C LYS A 119 -7.76 -0.31 8.63
N ARG A 120 -6.69 0.31 8.12
CA ARG A 120 -6.10 0.01 6.79
C ARG A 120 -5.32 -1.30 6.76
N MET A 121 -4.53 -1.58 7.80
CA MET A 121 -3.55 -2.66 7.81
C MET A 121 -4.12 -4.08 7.82
N PRO A 122 -5.23 -4.41 8.53
CA PRO A 122 -5.78 -5.76 8.51
C PRO A 122 -6.19 -6.24 7.12
N LEU A 123 -6.84 -5.36 6.31
CA LEU A 123 -7.20 -5.70 4.93
C LEU A 123 -5.93 -5.90 4.07
N SER A 124 -4.92 -5.05 4.24
CA SER A 124 -3.63 -5.20 3.54
C SER A 124 -2.96 -6.55 3.85
N MET A 125 -2.97 -6.99 5.10
CA MET A 125 -2.42 -8.31 5.47
C MET A 125 -3.19 -9.45 4.82
N MET A 126 -4.53 -9.40 4.81
CA MET A 126 -5.36 -10.43 4.18
C MET A 126 -5.11 -10.53 2.67
N THR A 127 -5.04 -9.38 1.99
CA THR A 127 -4.77 -9.36 0.54
C THR A 127 -3.36 -9.84 0.22
N LEU A 128 -2.36 -9.54 1.05
CA LEU A 128 -0.99 -10.04 0.87
C LEU A 128 -0.87 -11.56 1.04
N VAL A 129 -1.62 -12.17 1.94
CA VAL A 129 -1.71 -13.63 2.02
C VAL A 129 -2.27 -14.18 0.71
N GLY A 130 -3.33 -13.56 0.16
CA GLY A 130 -3.88 -13.91 -1.15
C GLY A 130 -2.87 -13.76 -2.28
N VAL A 131 -2.04 -12.69 -2.28
CA VAL A 131 -0.95 -12.49 -3.24
C VAL A 131 0.08 -13.63 -3.14
N GLY A 132 0.49 -14.00 -1.94
CA GLY A 132 1.44 -15.11 -1.73
C GLY A 132 0.93 -16.43 -2.27
N LEU A 133 -0.33 -16.77 -1.98
CA LEU A 133 -0.98 -17.97 -2.52
C LEU A 133 -1.10 -17.93 -4.04
N ALA A 134 -1.48 -16.79 -4.61
CA ALA A 134 -1.59 -16.62 -6.05
C ALA A 134 -0.22 -16.73 -6.77
N ILE A 135 0.86 -16.24 -6.16
CA ILE A 135 2.23 -16.42 -6.67
C ILE A 135 2.62 -17.90 -6.68
N ILE A 136 2.28 -18.66 -5.64
CA ILE A 136 2.55 -20.11 -5.57
C ILE A 136 1.76 -20.86 -6.66
N VAL A 137 0.48 -20.53 -6.84
CA VAL A 137 -0.35 -21.12 -7.91
C VAL A 137 0.22 -20.76 -9.28
N TYR A 138 0.58 -19.49 -9.51
CA TYR A 138 1.19 -19.03 -10.75
C TYR A 138 2.47 -19.78 -11.09
N TRP A 139 3.33 -20.02 -10.10
CA TRP A 139 4.59 -20.75 -10.27
C TRP A 139 4.37 -22.23 -10.59
N SER A 140 3.44 -22.89 -9.89
CA SER A 140 3.19 -24.34 -10.01
C SER A 140 2.30 -24.72 -11.22
N ALA A 141 1.38 -23.85 -11.64
CA ALA A 141 0.46 -24.14 -12.74
C ALA A 141 1.17 -24.18 -14.11
N SER A 142 0.65 -25.06 -15.00
CA SER A 142 1.17 -25.24 -16.34
C SER A 142 0.17 -24.87 -17.45
N ASP A 143 -1.11 -24.76 -17.11
CA ASP A 143 -2.17 -24.40 -18.04
C ASP A 143 -2.37 -22.88 -18.13
N LEU A 144 -2.68 -22.39 -19.33
CA LEU A 144 -2.86 -20.97 -19.62
C LEU A 144 -3.95 -20.32 -18.74
N THR A 145 -5.06 -21.01 -18.52
CA THR A 145 -6.20 -20.47 -17.78
C THR A 145 -5.84 -20.21 -16.32
N THR A 146 -5.23 -21.19 -15.65
CA THR A 146 -4.82 -21.06 -14.24
C THR A 146 -3.72 -20.01 -14.06
N VAL A 147 -2.72 -19.98 -14.96
CA VAL A 147 -1.65 -18.98 -14.93
C VAL A 147 -2.20 -17.58 -15.13
N THR A 148 -3.07 -17.38 -16.10
CA THR A 148 -3.69 -16.08 -16.38
C THR A 148 -4.61 -15.63 -15.24
N ALA A 149 -5.40 -16.54 -14.67
CA ALA A 149 -6.22 -16.27 -13.51
C ALA A 149 -5.38 -15.88 -12.29
N ALA A 150 -4.29 -16.63 -12.02
CA ALA A 150 -3.38 -16.33 -10.93
C ALA A 150 -2.69 -14.96 -11.12
N ALA A 151 -2.27 -14.63 -12.35
CA ALA A 151 -1.74 -13.30 -12.66
C ALA A 151 -2.76 -12.19 -12.38
N GLY A 152 -4.02 -12.38 -12.78
CA GLY A 152 -5.11 -11.45 -12.49
C GLY A 152 -5.37 -11.28 -10.98
N VAL A 153 -5.33 -12.38 -10.22
CA VAL A 153 -5.48 -12.33 -8.76
C VAL A 153 -4.31 -11.58 -8.11
N VAL A 154 -3.07 -11.83 -8.52
CA VAL A 154 -1.90 -11.06 -8.04
C VAL A 154 -2.08 -9.58 -8.37
N GLY A 155 -2.43 -9.24 -9.62
CA GLY A 155 -2.68 -7.87 -10.06
C GLY A 155 -3.79 -7.20 -9.25
N CYS A 156 -4.91 -7.88 -9.05
CA CYS A 156 -6.02 -7.36 -8.26
C CYS A 156 -5.60 -7.07 -6.81
N LEU A 157 -4.94 -8.00 -6.15
CA LEU A 157 -4.68 -7.92 -4.71
C LEU A 157 -3.47 -7.05 -4.34
N ILE A 158 -2.43 -6.95 -5.20
CA ILE A 158 -1.19 -6.22 -4.87
C ILE A 158 -1.41 -4.70 -4.78
N TYR A 159 -2.37 -4.16 -5.53
CA TYR A 159 -2.67 -2.73 -5.49
C TYR A 159 -3.41 -2.30 -4.22
N VAL A 160 -4.06 -3.24 -3.52
CA VAL A 160 -4.75 -2.94 -2.25
C VAL A 160 -3.79 -2.44 -1.17
N PRO A 161 -2.71 -3.16 -0.79
CA PRO A 161 -1.77 -2.66 0.21
C PRO A 161 -1.05 -1.38 -0.26
N MET A 162 -0.77 -1.20 -1.56
CA MET A 162 -0.19 0.03 -2.10
C MET A 162 -1.11 1.25 -1.88
N PHE A 163 -2.40 1.09 -2.13
CA PHE A 163 -3.39 2.14 -1.93
C PHE A 163 -3.60 2.44 -0.45
N LEU A 164 -3.76 1.40 0.37
CA LEU A 164 -4.01 1.55 1.80
C LEU A 164 -2.79 2.08 2.57
N SER A 165 -1.57 1.75 2.17
CA SER A 165 -0.35 2.35 2.73
C SER A 165 -0.24 3.84 2.41
N SER A 166 -0.69 4.26 1.21
CA SER A 166 -0.79 5.67 0.85
C SER A 166 -1.69 6.44 1.81
N LEU A 167 -2.90 5.94 2.03
CA LEU A 167 -3.85 6.55 2.96
C LEU A 167 -3.29 6.57 4.38
N GLN A 168 -2.72 5.45 4.84
CA GLN A 168 -2.14 5.35 6.17
C GLN A 168 -0.99 6.34 6.37
N THR A 169 -0.18 6.62 5.35
CA THR A 169 0.91 7.61 5.44
C THR A 169 0.37 9.01 5.74
N ILE A 170 -0.70 9.41 5.05
CA ILE A 170 -1.32 10.72 5.26
C ILE A 170 -1.97 10.83 6.64
N GLU A 171 -2.53 9.73 7.15
CA GLU A 171 -3.16 9.67 8.47
C GLU A 171 -2.14 9.66 9.64
N LEU A 172 -0.89 9.23 9.39
CA LEU A 172 0.15 9.16 10.42
C LEU A 172 0.84 10.50 10.69
N VAL A 173 0.92 11.37 9.70
CA VAL A 173 1.66 12.63 9.81
C VAL A 173 0.73 13.83 9.74
N PRO A 174 1.11 14.97 10.34
CA PRO A 174 0.34 16.22 10.17
C PRO A 174 0.22 16.62 8.69
N ALA A 175 -0.87 17.30 8.32
CA ALA A 175 -1.18 17.66 6.93
C ALA A 175 -0.04 18.40 6.22
N PHE A 176 0.68 19.29 6.94
CA PHE A 176 1.82 20.03 6.40
C PHE A 176 3.05 19.14 6.08
N ALA A 177 3.18 17.96 6.71
CA ALA A 177 4.28 17.02 6.48
C ALA A 177 3.89 15.88 5.49
N ALA A 178 2.62 15.75 5.11
CA ALA A 178 2.09 14.65 4.30
C ALA A 178 2.79 14.55 2.93
N GLY A 179 3.05 15.66 2.26
CA GLY A 179 3.77 15.69 0.98
C GLY A 179 5.19 15.15 1.10
N SER A 180 5.93 15.54 2.13
CA SER A 180 7.31 15.07 2.38
C SER A 180 7.35 13.59 2.78
N ALA A 181 6.38 13.12 3.58
CA ALA A 181 6.25 11.70 3.95
C ALA A 181 5.95 10.83 2.73
N THR A 182 5.01 11.27 1.89
CA THR A 182 4.68 10.59 0.62
C THR A 182 5.87 10.59 -0.33
N GLY A 183 6.63 11.69 -0.39
CA GLY A 183 7.86 11.78 -1.20
C GLY A 183 8.93 10.80 -0.74
N LEU A 184 9.22 10.70 0.56
CA LEU A 184 10.16 9.71 1.11
C LEU A 184 9.72 8.29 0.80
N ARG A 185 8.45 7.97 1.04
CA ARG A 185 7.86 6.67 0.75
C ARG A 185 8.01 6.30 -0.74
N GLY A 186 7.67 7.22 -1.65
CA GLY A 186 7.83 7.03 -3.10
C GLY A 186 9.29 6.82 -3.49
N LEU A 187 10.20 7.62 -2.95
CA LEU A 187 11.64 7.48 -3.20
C LEU A 187 12.15 6.08 -2.80
N LEU A 188 11.83 5.64 -1.59
CA LEU A 188 12.26 4.32 -1.10
C LEU A 188 11.65 3.17 -1.92
N SER A 189 10.37 3.25 -2.27
CA SER A 189 9.69 2.20 -3.04
C SER A 189 10.27 2.06 -4.45
N TYR A 190 10.63 3.16 -5.12
CA TYR A 190 11.26 3.08 -6.44
C TYR A 190 12.73 2.67 -6.37
N LEU A 191 13.53 3.27 -5.48
CA LEU A 191 14.96 2.96 -5.39
C LEU A 191 15.24 1.56 -4.86
N LEU A 192 14.54 1.15 -3.79
CA LEU A 192 14.78 -0.15 -3.17
C LEU A 192 13.81 -1.21 -3.70
N GLY A 193 12.51 -0.90 -3.79
CA GLY A 193 11.50 -1.87 -4.17
C GLY A 193 11.55 -2.22 -5.65
N SER A 194 11.39 -1.25 -6.55
CA SER A 194 11.42 -1.49 -7.99
C SER A 194 12.76 -2.02 -8.47
N ALA A 195 13.87 -1.42 -8.02
CA ALA A 195 15.20 -1.85 -8.42
C ALA A 195 15.52 -3.29 -7.97
N SER A 196 15.15 -3.68 -6.73
CA SER A 196 15.32 -5.05 -6.26
C SER A 196 14.37 -6.03 -6.95
N GLY A 197 13.11 -5.65 -7.19
CA GLY A 197 12.16 -6.46 -7.95
C GLY A 197 12.61 -6.75 -9.38
N THR A 198 13.24 -5.80 -10.03
CA THR A 198 13.74 -5.99 -11.40
C THR A 198 15.15 -6.59 -11.44
N ALA A 199 16.13 -5.94 -10.84
CA ALA A 199 17.52 -6.34 -10.96
C ALA A 199 17.87 -7.58 -10.11
N LEU A 200 17.48 -7.61 -8.83
CA LEU A 200 17.81 -8.73 -7.96
C LEU A 200 17.08 -10.01 -8.38
N PHE A 201 15.81 -9.90 -8.77
CA PHE A 201 15.08 -11.04 -9.34
C PHE A 201 15.82 -11.60 -10.56
N GLY A 202 16.23 -10.73 -11.52
CA GLY A 202 16.93 -11.15 -12.72
C GLY A 202 18.24 -11.87 -12.41
N VAL A 203 19.07 -11.30 -11.54
CA VAL A 203 20.34 -11.92 -11.13
C VAL A 203 20.12 -13.28 -10.46
N LEU A 204 19.09 -13.40 -9.61
CA LEU A 204 18.76 -14.67 -8.96
C LEU A 204 18.23 -15.69 -9.96
N ALA A 205 17.37 -15.29 -10.89
CA ALA A 205 16.84 -16.16 -11.92
C ALA A 205 17.94 -16.66 -12.87
N GLU A 206 18.88 -15.81 -13.25
CA GLU A 206 20.00 -16.17 -14.12
C GLU A 206 20.98 -17.12 -13.44
N ARG A 207 21.33 -16.88 -12.17
CA ARG A 207 22.34 -17.67 -11.45
C ARG A 207 21.82 -18.96 -10.81
N TYR A 208 20.59 -18.94 -10.32
CA TYR A 208 20.00 -20.03 -9.53
C TYR A 208 18.70 -20.57 -10.10
N GLY A 209 18.29 -20.06 -11.27
CA GLY A 209 17.05 -20.46 -11.93
C GLY A 209 15.82 -19.70 -11.44
N TRP A 210 14.72 -19.83 -12.15
CA TRP A 210 13.45 -19.11 -11.92
C TRP A 210 12.90 -19.28 -10.51
N SER A 211 13.10 -20.44 -9.90
CA SER A 211 12.64 -20.72 -8.53
C SER A 211 13.20 -19.74 -7.51
N ALA A 212 14.46 -19.30 -7.67
CA ALA A 212 15.08 -18.33 -6.76
C ALA A 212 14.41 -16.95 -6.83
N GLY A 213 13.98 -16.54 -8.02
CA GLY A 213 13.18 -15.32 -8.20
C GLY A 213 11.82 -15.40 -7.47
N PHE A 214 11.12 -16.54 -7.58
CA PHE A 214 9.87 -16.74 -6.86
C PHE A 214 10.05 -16.77 -5.34
N TYR A 215 11.13 -17.36 -4.81
CA TYR A 215 11.46 -17.27 -3.39
C TYR A 215 11.70 -15.84 -2.92
N LEU A 216 12.33 -14.99 -3.75
CA LEU A 216 12.50 -13.57 -3.46
C LEU A 216 11.14 -12.87 -3.33
N LEU A 217 10.18 -13.16 -4.24
CA LEU A 217 8.83 -12.59 -4.17
C LEU A 217 8.08 -13.04 -2.91
N LEU A 218 8.16 -14.32 -2.55
CA LEU A 218 7.55 -14.84 -1.32
C LEU A 218 8.19 -14.25 -0.06
N PHE A 219 9.51 -14.05 -0.04
CA PHE A 219 10.19 -13.32 1.01
C PHE A 219 9.67 -11.89 1.13
N ALA A 220 9.47 -11.19 0.01
CA ALA A 220 8.91 -9.86 0.01
C ALA A 220 7.47 -9.82 0.54
N VAL A 221 6.64 -10.83 0.24
CA VAL A 221 5.28 -10.95 0.80
C VAL A 221 5.33 -11.07 2.33
N VAL A 222 6.20 -11.93 2.86
CA VAL A 222 6.35 -12.12 4.32
C VAL A 222 6.86 -10.83 4.98
N GLY A 223 7.86 -10.19 4.38
CA GLY A 223 8.38 -8.89 4.87
C GLY A 223 7.31 -7.80 4.87
N CYS A 224 6.49 -7.75 3.83
CA CYS A 224 5.39 -6.80 3.73
C CYS A 224 4.32 -7.05 4.82
N ILE A 225 3.92 -8.30 5.04
CA ILE A 225 2.96 -8.67 6.11
C ILE A 225 3.51 -8.27 7.47
N PHE A 226 4.80 -8.51 7.72
CA PHE A 226 5.46 -8.10 8.95
C PHE A 226 5.42 -6.58 9.15
N CYS A 227 5.72 -5.79 8.11
CA CYS A 227 5.65 -4.32 8.18
C CYS A 227 4.21 -3.83 8.40
N CYS A 228 3.22 -4.44 7.73
CA CYS A 228 1.80 -4.14 7.96
C CYS A 228 1.40 -4.41 9.41
N PHE A 229 1.86 -5.52 9.99
CA PHE A 229 1.58 -5.88 11.38
C PHE A 229 2.20 -4.87 12.36
N MET A 230 3.46 -4.48 12.15
CA MET A 230 4.14 -3.48 12.97
C MET A 230 3.45 -2.11 12.88
N THR A 231 3.09 -1.67 11.68
CA THR A 231 2.31 -0.45 11.48
C THR A 231 0.96 -0.51 12.20
N HIS A 232 0.26 -1.64 12.10
CA HIS A 232 -1.02 -1.81 12.80
C HIS A 232 -0.87 -1.66 14.31
N LEU A 233 0.14 -2.29 14.91
CA LEU A 233 0.43 -2.14 16.34
C LEU A 233 0.79 -0.70 16.72
N GLY A 234 1.55 -0.01 15.88
CA GLY A 234 1.91 1.40 16.06
C GLY A 234 0.68 2.31 16.10
N VAL A 235 -0.21 2.15 15.12
CA VAL A 235 -1.48 2.90 15.03
C VAL A 235 -2.36 2.65 16.28
N LEU A 236 -2.52 1.39 16.69
CA LEU A 236 -3.30 1.06 17.89
C LEU A 236 -2.72 1.66 19.16
N ARG A 237 -1.39 1.77 19.27
CA ARG A 237 -0.75 2.45 20.41
C ARG A 237 -1.05 3.96 20.42
N LEU A 238 -0.97 4.60 19.26
CA LEU A 238 -1.29 6.02 19.10
C LEU A 238 -2.76 6.32 19.44
N GLU A 239 -3.69 5.48 18.98
CA GLU A 239 -5.12 5.61 19.31
C GLU A 239 -5.37 5.48 20.82
N ARG A 240 -4.72 4.52 21.49
CA ARG A 240 -4.82 4.34 22.94
C ARG A 240 -4.26 5.52 23.71
N GLN A 241 -3.15 6.10 23.27
CA GLN A 241 -2.55 7.28 23.89
C GLN A 241 -3.47 8.50 23.76
N LYS A 242 -4.05 8.73 22.57
CA LYS A 242 -5.03 9.81 22.36
C LYS A 242 -6.27 9.63 23.24
N ALA A 243 -6.81 8.42 23.33
CA ALA A 243 -7.96 8.11 24.16
C ALA A 243 -7.67 8.26 25.67
N ALA A 244 -6.45 7.98 26.13
CA ALA A 244 -6.03 8.19 27.52
C ALA A 244 -5.88 9.68 27.83
N ALA A 245 -5.29 10.46 26.94
CA ALA A 245 -5.15 11.91 27.10
C ALA A 245 -6.52 12.63 27.16
N ALA A 246 -7.46 12.21 26.31
CA ALA A 246 -8.82 12.78 26.32
C ALA A 246 -9.64 12.45 27.58
N LYS A 247 -9.24 11.44 28.37
CA LYS A 247 -9.90 11.13 29.69
C LYS A 247 -9.31 11.90 30.84
N THR A 248 -8.14 12.49 30.68
CA THR A 248 -7.43 13.25 31.72
C THR A 248 -7.55 14.77 31.56
N ALA A 249 -8.06 15.23 30.43
CA ALA A 249 -8.43 16.61 30.15
C ALA A 249 -9.90 16.86 30.47
#